data_3a5b18bbfe16d75e0550f97b2f2913dc
#
_entry.id   3a5b18bbfe16d75e0550f97b2f2913dc
#
_cell.length_a   1.000
_cell.length_b   1.000
_cell.length_c   1.000
_cell.angle_alpha   90.00
_cell.angle_beta   90.00
_cell.angle_gamma   90.00
#
_symmetry.space_group_name_H-M   'P 1'
#
loop_
_entity.id
_entity.type
_entity.pdbx_description
1 polymer ?
#
loop_
_entity_poly.entity_id
_entity_poly.type
_entity_poly.pdbx_seq_one_letter_code
_entity_poly.pdbx_strand_id
1 'polypeptide(L)'
;MGRDAYTDMLFVTLSASNSKAESNPLLAREVTYRELDKTLADLILNIEQKVGKENVLFVLTATGRSESNIQNYAKYNVPTGTFYINRTANLLNMYLNAIYGINRLVDGVLNNEIYLNKTILEQKRINLSEVLRHAREFLVQIAGVKEVYTADQLLVDNGVSSKVRNAFNHAVSGDIIVKVVPGWKVYNEETKEEQLPVTGSLPFPIIIYGAGVKPNTVSTPVTTNRIAPTIARFIRIRAPNACVVPPLPLK
;
A
#
# COMPACT_ATOMS: atom_id res chain seq x y z
N MET A 1 -20.78 13.78 -13.36
CA MET A 1 -19.75 14.64 -12.75
C MET A 1 -19.73 15.96 -13.53
N GLY A 2 -19.59 17.08 -12.84
CA GLY A 2 -19.48 18.44 -13.39
C GLY A 2 -20.75 18.98 -14.07
N ARG A 3 -21.94 18.49 -13.72
CA ARG A 3 -23.22 18.92 -14.30
C ARG A 3 -24.09 19.73 -13.35
N ASP A 4 -23.72 19.81 -12.10
CA ASP A 4 -24.44 20.52 -11.04
C ASP A 4 -23.52 21.47 -10.27
N ALA A 5 -24.04 22.13 -9.26
CA ALA A 5 -23.30 23.09 -8.43
C ALA A 5 -22.44 22.44 -7.35
N TYR A 6 -22.46 21.11 -7.22
CA TYR A 6 -21.69 20.40 -6.21
C TYR A 6 -20.31 19.99 -6.73
N THR A 7 -19.32 20.05 -5.86
CA THR A 7 -17.96 19.65 -6.23
C THR A 7 -17.84 18.14 -6.27
N ASP A 8 -17.55 17.60 -7.44
CA ASP A 8 -17.23 16.18 -7.62
C ASP A 8 -15.77 15.90 -7.34
N MET A 9 -15.46 14.70 -6.88
CA MET A 9 -14.10 14.21 -6.70
C MET A 9 -13.92 12.86 -7.40
N LEU A 10 -12.92 12.78 -8.29
CA LEU A 10 -12.56 11.56 -9.00
C LEU A 10 -11.16 11.11 -8.61
N PHE A 11 -11.05 9.88 -8.12
CA PHE A 11 -9.76 9.22 -7.89
C PHE A 11 -9.46 8.25 -9.01
N VAL A 12 -8.31 8.41 -9.64
CA VAL A 12 -7.84 7.54 -10.73
C VAL A 12 -6.50 6.94 -10.32
N THR A 13 -6.42 5.62 -10.32
CA THR A 13 -5.16 4.91 -10.11
C THR A 13 -4.71 4.31 -11.43
N LEU A 14 -3.51 4.69 -11.85
CA LEU A 14 -2.90 4.21 -13.09
C LEU A 14 -1.69 3.34 -12.74
N SER A 15 -1.60 2.18 -13.38
CA SER A 15 -0.45 1.29 -13.24
C SER A 15 0.42 1.37 -14.50
N ALA A 16 1.69 1.73 -14.31
CA ALA A 16 2.70 1.70 -15.35
C ALA A 16 3.50 0.37 -15.36
N SER A 17 2.90 -0.71 -14.84
CA SER A 17 3.52 -2.03 -14.88
C SER A 17 3.43 -2.62 -16.27
N ASN A 18 4.56 -3.13 -16.76
CA ASN A 18 4.60 -3.83 -18.04
C ASN A 18 4.35 -5.33 -17.81
N SER A 19 3.25 -5.85 -18.35
CA SER A 19 2.88 -7.27 -18.25
C SER A 19 3.62 -8.16 -19.25
N LYS A 20 4.37 -7.56 -20.19
CA LYS A 20 5.12 -8.31 -21.20
C LYS A 20 6.59 -8.40 -20.78
N ALA A 21 7.09 -9.62 -20.70
CA ALA A 21 8.51 -9.90 -20.54
C ALA A 21 9.28 -9.43 -21.79
N GLU A 22 9.68 -8.18 -21.81
CA GLU A 22 10.55 -7.64 -22.85
C GLU A 22 12.02 -7.84 -22.47
N SER A 23 12.86 -8.05 -23.48
CA SER A 23 14.29 -8.29 -23.33
C SER A 23 15.05 -7.10 -22.70
N ASN A 24 14.45 -5.92 -22.66
CA ASN A 24 15.00 -4.73 -22.01
C ASN A 24 13.96 -4.01 -21.14
N PRO A 25 13.97 -4.25 -19.81
CA PRO A 25 12.99 -3.66 -18.89
C PRO A 25 13.00 -2.12 -18.83
N LEU A 26 14.13 -1.47 -19.11
CA LEU A 26 14.24 -0.01 -19.06
C LEU A 26 13.53 0.65 -20.25
N LEU A 27 13.73 0.10 -21.45
CA LEU A 27 13.05 0.58 -22.67
C LEU A 27 11.54 0.34 -22.58
N ALA A 28 11.14 -0.80 -22.06
CA ALA A 28 9.73 -1.11 -21.84
C ALA A 28 9.05 -0.11 -20.90
N ARG A 29 9.71 0.28 -19.82
CA ARG A 29 9.22 1.31 -18.90
C ARG A 29 9.09 2.66 -19.59
N GLU A 30 10.08 3.07 -20.36
CA GLU A 30 10.05 4.36 -21.08
C GLU A 30 8.85 4.43 -22.03
N VAL A 31 8.62 3.39 -22.81
CA VAL A 31 7.46 3.31 -23.73
C VAL A 31 6.15 3.41 -22.93
N THR A 32 6.01 2.65 -21.85
CA THR A 32 4.81 2.67 -21.01
C THR A 32 4.55 4.06 -20.42
N TYR A 33 5.59 4.75 -19.94
CA TYR A 33 5.43 6.12 -19.41
C TYR A 33 5.08 7.13 -20.49
N ARG A 34 5.59 7.00 -21.71
CA ARG A 34 5.22 7.86 -22.84
C ARG A 34 3.77 7.67 -23.27
N GLU A 35 3.27 6.42 -23.26
CA GLU A 35 1.87 6.13 -23.55
C GLU A 35 0.95 6.66 -22.44
N LEU A 36 1.35 6.51 -21.18
CA LEU A 36 0.66 7.08 -20.04
C LEU A 36 0.55 8.59 -20.12
N ASP A 37 1.64 9.28 -20.48
CA ASP A 37 1.70 10.74 -20.63
C ASP A 37 0.70 11.23 -21.69
N LYS A 38 0.64 10.57 -22.85
CA LYS A 38 -0.35 10.87 -23.89
C LYS A 38 -1.79 10.68 -23.39
N THR A 39 -2.04 9.56 -22.76
CA THR A 39 -3.38 9.23 -22.23
C THR A 39 -3.82 10.24 -21.16
N LEU A 40 -2.90 10.68 -20.30
CA LEU A 40 -3.16 11.73 -19.32
C LEU A 40 -3.43 13.07 -19.97
N ALA A 41 -2.66 13.44 -20.99
CA ALA A 41 -2.89 14.68 -21.74
C ALA A 41 -4.28 14.69 -22.36
N ASP A 42 -4.68 13.62 -23.02
CA ASP A 42 -6.02 13.47 -23.61
C ASP A 42 -7.12 13.52 -22.54
N LEU A 43 -6.92 12.89 -21.40
CA LEU A 43 -7.87 12.94 -20.29
C LEU A 43 -8.05 14.36 -19.75
N ILE A 44 -6.95 15.08 -19.52
CA ILE A 44 -6.96 16.47 -19.05
C ILE A 44 -7.70 17.36 -20.02
N LEU A 45 -7.34 17.31 -21.32
CA LEU A 45 -7.96 18.11 -22.37
C LEU A 45 -9.47 17.84 -22.49
N ASN A 46 -9.88 16.56 -22.44
CA ASN A 46 -11.29 16.19 -22.49
C ASN A 46 -12.09 16.72 -21.28
N ILE A 47 -11.50 16.70 -20.10
CA ILE A 47 -12.15 17.23 -18.88
C ILE A 47 -12.23 18.76 -18.97
N GLU A 48 -11.15 19.44 -19.32
CA GLU A 48 -11.15 20.91 -19.50
C GLU A 48 -12.18 21.39 -20.51
N GLN A 49 -12.33 20.69 -21.62
CA GLN A 49 -13.35 21.02 -22.64
C GLN A 49 -14.78 20.85 -22.12
N LYS A 50 -15.04 19.89 -21.24
CA LYS A 50 -16.40 19.61 -20.74
C LYS A 50 -16.78 20.45 -19.54
N VAL A 51 -15.86 20.74 -18.65
CA VAL A 51 -16.12 21.37 -17.34
C VAL A 51 -15.62 22.81 -17.29
N GLY A 52 -14.66 23.16 -18.13
CA GLY A 52 -13.93 24.43 -18.09
C GLY A 52 -12.67 24.35 -17.24
N LYS A 53 -11.59 24.90 -17.72
CA LYS A 53 -10.26 24.85 -17.06
C LYS A 53 -10.26 25.50 -15.68
N GLU A 54 -11.05 26.54 -15.48
CA GLU A 54 -11.20 27.29 -14.22
C GLU A 54 -12.04 26.54 -13.18
N ASN A 55 -12.72 25.47 -13.56
CA ASN A 55 -13.62 24.70 -12.70
C ASN A 55 -13.03 23.32 -12.31
N VAL A 56 -11.82 22.99 -12.75
CA VAL A 56 -11.20 21.70 -12.47
C VAL A 56 -9.82 21.85 -11.86
N LEU A 57 -9.53 21.02 -10.87
CA LEU A 57 -8.23 20.90 -10.25
C LEU A 57 -7.70 19.47 -10.43
N PHE A 58 -6.55 19.33 -11.04
CA PHE A 58 -5.83 18.07 -11.16
C PHE A 58 -4.73 18.00 -10.11
N VAL A 59 -4.66 16.86 -9.42
CA VAL A 59 -3.57 16.54 -8.50
C VAL A 59 -2.95 15.23 -8.94
N LEU A 60 -1.77 15.28 -9.51
CA LEU A 60 -1.03 14.12 -9.96
C LEU A 60 0.09 13.82 -8.96
N THR A 61 0.15 12.57 -8.51
CA THR A 61 1.14 12.11 -7.56
C THR A 61 1.49 10.65 -7.81
N ALA A 62 2.52 10.15 -7.16
CA ALA A 62 2.90 8.74 -7.23
C ALA A 62 2.90 8.09 -5.84
N THR A 63 3.01 6.78 -5.80
CA THR A 63 3.03 6.03 -4.54
C THR A 63 4.39 6.08 -3.83
N GLY A 64 5.46 6.51 -4.53
CA GLY A 64 6.83 6.51 -4.01
C GLY A 64 7.37 5.12 -3.69
N ARG A 65 6.74 4.08 -4.21
CA ARG A 65 7.20 2.70 -4.03
C ARG A 65 8.25 2.38 -5.08
N SER A 66 9.38 1.84 -4.62
CA SER A 66 10.36 1.20 -5.47
C SER A 66 10.15 -0.29 -5.40
N GLU A 67 9.92 -0.93 -6.54
CA GLU A 67 10.02 -2.38 -6.64
C GLU A 67 11.50 -2.78 -6.52
N SER A 68 11.77 -3.80 -5.72
CA SER A 68 13.12 -4.34 -5.62
C SER A 68 13.49 -5.01 -6.93
N ASN A 69 14.58 -4.56 -7.56
CA ASN A 69 15.10 -5.25 -8.73
C ASN A 69 15.83 -6.52 -8.27
N ILE A 70 15.16 -7.68 -8.38
CA ILE A 70 15.69 -8.98 -7.97
C ILE A 70 17.03 -9.31 -8.68
N GLN A 71 17.22 -8.84 -9.91
CA GLN A 71 18.48 -9.04 -10.65
C GLN A 71 19.67 -8.36 -9.96
N ASN A 72 19.47 -7.23 -9.29
CA ASN A 72 20.53 -6.57 -8.53
C ASN A 72 20.91 -7.34 -7.27
N TYR A 73 19.97 -8.03 -6.65
CA TYR A 73 20.25 -8.84 -5.45
C TYR A 73 21.14 -10.04 -5.79
N ALA A 74 20.87 -10.73 -6.91
CA ALA A 74 21.70 -11.83 -7.37
C ALA A 74 23.16 -11.38 -7.67
N LYS A 75 23.34 -10.18 -8.23
CA LYS A 75 24.66 -9.60 -8.49
C LYS A 75 25.50 -9.39 -7.20
N TYR A 76 24.83 -9.10 -6.09
CA TYR A 76 25.48 -8.87 -4.79
C TYR A 76 25.40 -10.07 -3.85
N ASN A 77 25.09 -11.27 -4.35
CA ASN A 77 24.92 -12.49 -3.56
C ASN A 77 23.92 -12.36 -2.41
N VAL A 78 22.92 -11.49 -2.52
CA VAL A 78 21.84 -11.39 -1.54
C VAL A 78 20.84 -12.51 -1.81
N PRO A 79 20.51 -13.35 -0.82
CA PRO A 79 19.55 -14.43 -1.00
C PRO A 79 18.20 -13.93 -1.47
N THR A 80 17.67 -14.54 -2.52
CA THR A 80 16.33 -14.23 -3.06
C THR A 80 15.44 -15.44 -2.96
N GLY A 81 14.13 -15.24 -2.91
CA GLY A 81 13.20 -16.34 -2.82
C GLY A 81 11.75 -15.92 -3.03
N THR A 82 10.87 -16.90 -2.94
CA THR A 82 9.44 -16.70 -2.98
C THR A 82 8.83 -17.15 -1.65
N PHE A 83 8.13 -16.23 -1.00
CA PHE A 83 7.36 -16.48 0.19
C PHE A 83 5.91 -16.79 -0.19
N TYR A 84 5.50 -18.03 -0.01
CA TYR A 84 4.16 -18.51 -0.34
C TYR A 84 3.23 -18.28 0.84
N ILE A 85 2.44 -17.21 0.78
CA ILE A 85 1.61 -16.78 1.91
C ILE A 85 0.53 -17.81 2.29
N ASN A 86 -0.11 -18.45 1.31
CA ASN A 86 -1.14 -19.46 1.56
C ASN A 86 -0.56 -20.71 2.24
N ARG A 87 0.61 -21.19 1.78
CA ARG A 87 1.30 -22.32 2.44
C ARG A 87 1.68 -21.98 3.87
N THR A 88 2.22 -20.77 4.06
CA THR A 88 2.59 -20.31 5.40
C THR A 88 1.39 -20.20 6.33
N ALA A 89 0.27 -19.69 5.84
CA ALA A 89 -0.99 -19.63 6.58
C ALA A 89 -1.52 -21.02 6.94
N ASN A 90 -1.43 -21.99 6.02
CA ASN A 90 -1.81 -23.38 6.28
C ASN A 90 -0.89 -24.03 7.34
N LEU A 91 0.42 -23.81 7.25
CA LEU A 91 1.37 -24.30 8.27
C LEU A 91 1.09 -23.66 9.63
N LEU A 92 0.82 -22.36 9.67
CA LEU A 92 0.40 -21.66 10.89
C LEU A 92 -0.87 -22.25 11.46
N ASN A 93 -1.87 -22.52 10.62
CA ASN A 93 -3.12 -23.14 11.07
C ASN A 93 -2.89 -24.53 11.67
N MET A 94 -2.02 -25.35 11.07
CA MET A 94 -1.63 -26.66 11.62
C MET A 94 -0.90 -26.52 12.97
N TYR A 95 0.01 -25.56 13.08
CA TYR A 95 0.72 -25.28 14.32
C TYR A 95 -0.24 -24.84 15.45
N LEU A 96 -1.12 -23.88 15.15
CA LEU A 96 -2.11 -23.43 16.13
C LEU A 96 -3.13 -24.54 16.49
N ASN A 97 -3.50 -25.40 15.53
CA ASN A 97 -4.34 -26.54 15.80
C ASN A 97 -3.66 -27.52 16.77
N ALA A 98 -2.36 -27.76 16.64
CA ALA A 98 -1.62 -28.61 17.57
C ALA A 98 -1.62 -28.08 19.01
N ILE A 99 -1.64 -26.74 19.18
CA ILE A 99 -1.67 -26.11 20.51
C ILE A 99 -3.09 -26.08 21.10
N TYR A 100 -4.07 -25.68 20.31
CA TYR A 100 -5.42 -25.38 20.81
C TYR A 100 -6.46 -26.47 20.53
N GLY A 101 -6.11 -27.49 19.74
CA GLY A 101 -7.03 -28.57 19.36
C GLY A 101 -8.18 -28.12 18.45
N ILE A 102 -8.00 -27.01 17.72
CA ILE A 102 -9.06 -26.37 16.93
C ILE A 102 -8.65 -26.24 15.48
N ASN A 103 -9.45 -26.80 14.60
CA ASN A 103 -9.30 -26.64 13.17
C ASN A 103 -9.77 -25.24 12.73
N ARG A 104 -9.11 -24.66 11.72
CA ARG A 104 -9.49 -23.39 11.09
C ARG A 104 -9.41 -22.16 12.00
N LEU A 105 -8.32 -22.02 12.74
CA LEU A 105 -8.01 -20.78 13.45
C LEU A 105 -7.55 -19.67 12.49
N VAL A 106 -6.98 -20.02 11.34
CA VAL A 106 -6.70 -19.08 10.26
C VAL A 106 -7.89 -19.09 9.30
N ASP A 107 -8.47 -17.91 9.06
CA ASP A 107 -9.64 -17.71 8.20
C ASP A 107 -9.24 -17.46 6.75
N GLY A 108 -8.17 -16.71 6.53
CA GLY A 108 -7.69 -16.42 5.18
C GLY A 108 -6.44 -15.54 5.14
N VAL A 109 -6.05 -15.20 3.92
CA VAL A 109 -4.93 -14.32 3.64
C VAL A 109 -5.31 -13.28 2.58
N LEU A 110 -4.78 -12.08 2.73
CA LEU A 110 -4.88 -11.03 1.73
C LEU A 110 -3.56 -10.28 1.68
N ASN A 111 -2.94 -10.21 0.52
CA ASN A 111 -1.63 -9.60 0.35
C ASN A 111 -0.56 -10.28 1.24
N ASN A 112 -0.05 -9.56 2.22
CA ASN A 112 0.89 -10.05 3.23
C ASN A 112 0.26 -10.12 4.64
N GLU A 113 -1.05 -10.13 4.71
CA GLU A 113 -1.85 -10.16 5.94
C GLU A 113 -2.53 -11.51 6.11
N ILE A 114 -2.55 -11.99 7.37
CA ILE A 114 -3.23 -13.23 7.76
C ILE A 114 -4.36 -12.86 8.73
N TYR A 115 -5.53 -13.42 8.48
CA TYR A 115 -6.76 -13.20 9.24
C TYR A 115 -7.06 -14.41 10.11
N LEU A 116 -7.33 -14.17 11.38
CA LEU A 116 -7.75 -15.21 12.33
C LEU A 116 -9.27 -15.29 12.44
N ASN A 117 -9.77 -16.48 12.71
CA ASN A 117 -11.19 -16.70 12.91
C ASN A 117 -11.62 -16.27 14.32
N LYS A 118 -11.97 -14.99 14.46
CA LYS A 118 -12.36 -14.39 15.75
C LYS A 118 -13.59 -15.05 16.34
N THR A 119 -14.53 -15.47 15.50
CA THR A 119 -15.76 -16.16 15.96
C THR A 119 -15.43 -17.47 16.67
N ILE A 120 -14.53 -18.27 16.13
CA ILE A 120 -14.11 -19.53 16.78
C ILE A 120 -13.34 -19.24 18.07
N LEU A 121 -12.45 -18.23 18.07
CA LEU A 121 -11.71 -17.84 19.28
C LEU A 121 -12.65 -17.44 20.42
N GLU A 122 -13.67 -16.63 20.12
CA GLU A 122 -14.68 -16.21 21.10
C GLU A 122 -15.52 -17.40 21.60
N GLN A 123 -16.03 -18.23 20.71
CA GLN A 123 -16.83 -19.43 21.08
C GLN A 123 -16.05 -20.40 21.98
N LYS A 124 -14.75 -20.54 21.73
CA LYS A 124 -13.88 -21.41 22.50
C LYS A 124 -13.23 -20.74 23.70
N ARG A 125 -13.49 -19.43 23.90
CA ARG A 125 -12.91 -18.59 24.97
C ARG A 125 -11.38 -18.61 24.98
N ILE A 126 -10.78 -18.58 23.79
CA ILE A 126 -9.32 -18.51 23.64
C ILE A 126 -8.88 -17.07 23.58
N ASN A 127 -7.85 -16.74 24.31
CA ASN A 127 -7.29 -15.40 24.34
C ASN A 127 -6.58 -15.07 23.00
N LEU A 128 -7.07 -14.07 22.29
CA LEU A 128 -6.52 -13.64 21.01
C LEU A 128 -5.03 -13.25 21.12
N SER A 129 -4.62 -12.55 22.19
CA SER A 129 -3.22 -12.12 22.35
C SER A 129 -2.26 -13.32 22.53
N GLU A 130 -2.71 -14.41 23.14
CA GLU A 130 -1.91 -15.63 23.23
C GLU A 130 -1.75 -16.31 21.86
N VAL A 131 -2.83 -16.36 21.08
CA VAL A 131 -2.79 -16.89 19.71
C VAL A 131 -1.86 -16.06 18.84
N LEU A 132 -1.95 -14.73 18.93
CA LEU A 132 -1.07 -13.82 18.20
C LEU A 132 0.40 -13.98 18.60
N ARG A 133 0.68 -14.18 19.88
CA ARG A 133 2.04 -14.44 20.37
C ARG A 133 2.60 -15.74 19.78
N HIS A 134 1.86 -16.85 19.86
CA HIS A 134 2.28 -18.13 19.28
C HIS A 134 2.45 -18.04 17.76
N ALA A 135 1.50 -17.38 17.08
CA ALA A 135 1.59 -17.17 15.65
C ALA A 135 2.85 -16.38 15.26
N ARG A 136 3.19 -15.32 15.99
CA ARG A 136 4.40 -14.55 15.78
C ARG A 136 5.67 -15.38 16.01
N GLU A 137 5.73 -16.12 17.13
CA GLU A 137 6.85 -17.00 17.46
C GLU A 137 7.12 -18.05 16.36
N PHE A 138 6.07 -18.59 15.77
CA PHE A 138 6.14 -19.52 14.66
C PHE A 138 6.62 -18.82 13.37
N LEU A 139 5.96 -17.72 13.00
CA LEU A 139 6.18 -17.06 11.71
C LEU A 139 7.56 -16.43 11.57
N VAL A 140 8.16 -15.93 12.65
CA VAL A 140 9.52 -15.35 12.58
C VAL A 140 10.60 -16.39 12.28
N GLN A 141 10.30 -17.68 12.42
CA GLN A 141 11.22 -18.78 12.10
C GLN A 141 11.13 -19.21 10.63
N ILE A 142 10.12 -18.75 9.91
CA ILE A 142 9.92 -19.12 8.50
C ILE A 142 10.94 -18.39 7.61
N ALA A 143 11.58 -19.13 6.72
CA ALA A 143 12.54 -18.57 5.78
C ALA A 143 11.92 -17.44 4.94
N GLY A 144 12.65 -16.34 4.81
CA GLY A 144 12.20 -15.15 4.07
C GLY A 144 11.37 -14.16 4.89
N VAL A 145 10.98 -14.50 6.12
CA VAL A 145 10.31 -13.54 7.02
C VAL A 145 11.36 -12.63 7.65
N LYS A 146 11.12 -11.31 7.54
CA LYS A 146 11.93 -10.28 8.18
C LYS A 146 11.33 -9.84 9.52
N GLU A 147 10.06 -9.53 9.52
CA GLU A 147 9.32 -8.99 10.65
C GLU A 147 7.88 -9.49 10.62
N VAL A 148 7.33 -9.71 11.80
CA VAL A 148 5.91 -10.06 11.97
C VAL A 148 5.30 -9.07 12.95
N TYR A 149 4.26 -8.40 12.53
CA TYR A 149 3.47 -7.50 13.37
C TYR A 149 2.12 -8.12 13.66
N THR A 150 1.68 -8.02 14.90
CA THR A 150 0.38 -8.49 15.35
C THR A 150 -0.53 -7.31 15.69
N ALA A 151 -1.83 -7.49 15.56
CA ALA A 151 -2.81 -6.43 15.77
C ALA A 151 -2.69 -5.78 17.16
N ASP A 152 -2.49 -6.58 18.21
CA ASP A 152 -2.31 -6.10 19.58
C ASP A 152 -1.05 -5.22 19.73
N GLN A 153 0.07 -5.60 19.10
CA GLN A 153 1.28 -4.78 19.10
C GLN A 153 1.08 -3.45 18.37
N LEU A 154 0.39 -3.47 17.23
CA LEU A 154 0.14 -2.26 16.45
C LEU A 154 -0.77 -1.26 17.18
N LEU A 155 -1.63 -1.73 18.06
CA LEU A 155 -2.52 -0.89 18.86
C LEU A 155 -1.82 -0.30 20.10
N VAL A 156 -0.89 -1.01 20.71
CA VAL A 156 -0.36 -0.68 22.05
C VAL A 156 1.10 -0.27 22.01
N ASP A 157 1.92 -0.86 21.12
CA ASP A 157 3.37 -0.71 21.17
C ASP A 157 3.84 0.56 20.43
N ASN A 158 4.49 1.46 21.17
CA ASN A 158 5.15 2.66 20.64
C ASN A 158 6.47 2.35 19.93
N GLY A 159 7.03 1.15 20.07
CA GLY A 159 8.25 0.70 19.42
C GLY A 159 8.07 0.30 17.95
N VAL A 160 6.83 0.05 17.52
CA VAL A 160 6.53 -0.27 16.13
C VAL A 160 6.67 0.97 15.25
N SER A 161 7.26 0.79 14.07
CA SER A 161 7.36 1.85 13.07
C SER A 161 6.02 2.56 12.86
N SER A 162 6.00 3.88 13.06
CA SER A 162 4.80 4.71 12.89
C SER A 162 4.12 4.53 11.52
N LYS A 163 4.90 4.19 10.49
CA LYS A 163 4.37 3.92 9.14
C LYS A 163 3.47 2.68 9.11
N VAL A 164 3.88 1.59 9.78
CA VAL A 164 3.07 0.36 9.85
C VAL A 164 1.83 0.58 10.68
N ARG A 165 2.00 1.20 11.85
CA ARG A 165 0.87 1.50 12.75
C ARG A 165 -0.16 2.43 12.10
N ASN A 166 0.27 3.47 11.38
CA ASN A 166 -0.63 4.41 10.72
C ASN A 166 -1.35 3.80 9.51
N ALA A 167 -0.80 2.72 8.93
CA ALA A 167 -1.45 1.97 7.86
C ALA A 167 -2.44 0.91 8.37
N PHE A 168 -2.37 0.56 9.66
CA PHE A 168 -3.22 -0.44 10.28
C PHE A 168 -4.59 0.13 10.63
N ASN A 169 -5.65 -0.60 10.22
CA ASN A 169 -7.02 -0.33 10.60
C ASN A 169 -7.64 -1.62 11.16
N HIS A 170 -7.93 -1.65 12.45
CA HIS A 170 -8.43 -2.83 13.16
C HIS A 170 -9.73 -3.44 12.59
N ALA A 171 -10.50 -2.68 11.81
CA ALA A 171 -11.76 -3.14 11.24
C ALA A 171 -11.57 -3.92 9.92
N VAL A 172 -10.46 -3.68 9.20
CA VAL A 172 -10.26 -4.24 7.85
C VAL A 172 -8.89 -4.88 7.64
N SER A 173 -7.86 -4.49 8.42
CA SER A 173 -6.54 -5.12 8.32
C SER A 173 -6.52 -6.50 8.97
N GLY A 174 -5.62 -7.36 8.48
CA GLY A 174 -5.38 -8.68 9.06
C GLY A 174 -4.85 -8.61 10.48
N ASP A 175 -5.04 -9.68 11.23
CA ASP A 175 -4.58 -9.78 12.61
C ASP A 175 -3.06 -9.92 12.71
N ILE A 176 -2.43 -10.39 11.63
CA ILE A 176 -0.99 -10.59 11.53
C ILE A 176 -0.52 -10.05 10.18
N ILE A 177 0.52 -9.20 10.21
CA ILE A 177 1.16 -8.64 9.02
C ILE A 177 2.57 -9.22 8.92
N VAL A 178 2.86 -9.90 7.81
CA VAL A 178 4.17 -10.51 7.55
C VAL A 178 4.97 -9.62 6.61
N LYS A 179 6.17 -9.21 7.00
CA LYS A 179 7.13 -8.57 6.11
C LYS A 179 8.23 -9.55 5.74
N VAL A 180 8.51 -9.63 4.46
CA VAL A 180 9.58 -10.46 3.93
C VAL A 180 10.89 -9.67 3.80
N VAL A 181 12.01 -10.37 3.78
CA VAL A 181 13.33 -9.77 3.58
C VAL A 181 13.44 -9.19 2.16
N PRO A 182 14.26 -8.11 1.98
CA PRO A 182 14.55 -7.60 0.64
C PRO A 182 15.05 -8.72 -0.29
N GLY A 183 14.59 -8.71 -1.54
CA GLY A 183 14.91 -9.75 -2.51
C GLY A 183 13.94 -10.94 -2.54
N TRP A 184 13.08 -11.08 -1.53
CA TRP A 184 12.01 -12.07 -1.54
C TRP A 184 10.72 -11.44 -2.04
N LYS A 185 9.92 -12.21 -2.78
CA LYS A 185 8.57 -11.81 -3.22
C LYS A 185 7.52 -12.59 -2.44
N VAL A 186 6.40 -11.95 -2.15
CA VAL A 186 5.22 -12.63 -1.61
C VAL A 186 4.38 -13.12 -2.78
N TYR A 187 4.02 -14.38 -2.78
CA TYR A 187 3.19 -14.99 -3.81
C TYR A 187 1.93 -15.59 -3.17
N ASN A 188 0.79 -15.17 -3.69
CA ASN A 188 -0.50 -15.76 -3.33
C ASN A 188 -0.85 -16.82 -4.38
N GLU A 189 -0.94 -18.08 -3.96
CA GLU A 189 -1.17 -19.23 -4.85
C GLU A 189 -2.63 -19.30 -5.34
N GLU A 190 -3.57 -18.70 -4.62
CA GLU A 190 -4.99 -18.68 -4.98
C GLU A 190 -5.29 -17.58 -6.01
N THR A 191 -4.83 -16.36 -5.75
CA THR A 191 -5.02 -15.23 -6.68
C THR A 191 -3.97 -15.17 -7.79
N LYS A 192 -2.87 -15.93 -7.65
CA LYS A 192 -1.69 -15.93 -8.53
C LYS A 192 -1.00 -14.55 -8.61
N GLU A 193 -1.17 -13.75 -7.59
CA GLU A 193 -0.57 -12.42 -7.50
C GLU A 193 0.79 -12.47 -6.84
N GLU A 194 1.73 -11.71 -7.40
CA GLU A 194 3.04 -11.49 -6.84
C GLU A 194 3.14 -10.08 -6.26
N GLN A 195 3.68 -9.97 -5.05
CA GLN A 195 4.00 -8.71 -4.45
C GLN A 195 5.47 -8.63 -4.13
N LEU A 196 6.12 -7.60 -4.62
CA LEU A 196 7.50 -7.30 -4.27
C LEU A 196 7.53 -6.45 -2.99
N PRO A 197 8.43 -6.75 -2.05
CA PRO A 197 8.57 -5.94 -0.86
C PRO A 197 9.01 -4.53 -1.25
N VAL A 198 8.37 -3.55 -0.63
CA VAL A 198 8.79 -2.15 -0.75
C VAL A 198 10.12 -1.98 -0.03
N THR A 199 11.20 -1.79 -0.78
CA THR A 199 12.56 -1.67 -0.24
C THR A 199 12.93 -0.25 0.16
N GLY A 200 12.20 0.75 -0.32
CA GLY A 200 12.45 2.14 0.01
C GLY A 200 11.32 3.08 -0.42
N SER A 201 11.42 4.32 0.00
CA SER A 201 10.59 5.40 -0.53
C SER A 201 11.43 6.20 -1.52
N LEU A 202 10.97 6.30 -2.76
CA LEU A 202 11.54 7.19 -3.75
C LEU A 202 10.86 8.55 -3.65
N PRO A 203 11.62 9.66 -3.73
CA PRO A 203 11.03 10.97 -3.90
C PRO A 203 10.32 11.04 -5.26
N PHE A 204 9.16 11.65 -5.29
CA PHE A 204 8.37 11.84 -6.50
C PHE A 204 7.71 13.22 -6.49
N PRO A 205 7.42 13.79 -7.66
CA PRO A 205 6.78 15.09 -7.75
C PRO A 205 5.30 15.00 -7.35
N ILE A 206 4.80 16.11 -6.79
CA ILE A 206 3.38 16.40 -6.68
C ILE A 206 3.10 17.53 -7.65
N ILE A 207 2.27 17.28 -8.65
CA ILE A 207 1.88 18.27 -9.66
C ILE A 207 0.45 18.67 -9.39
N ILE A 208 0.22 19.96 -9.22
CA ILE A 208 -1.11 20.53 -9.02
C ILE A 208 -1.36 21.52 -10.14
N TYR A 209 -2.45 21.32 -10.88
CA TYR A 209 -2.77 22.09 -12.07
C TYR A 209 -4.27 22.37 -12.15
N GLY A 210 -4.63 23.56 -12.61
CA GLY A 210 -6.02 23.95 -12.86
C GLY A 210 -6.47 25.16 -12.04
N ALA A 211 -7.74 25.17 -11.66
CA ALA A 211 -8.41 26.29 -11.04
C ALA A 211 -7.65 26.93 -9.87
N GLY A 212 -7.35 28.21 -9.96
CA GLY A 212 -6.74 29.00 -8.87
C GLY A 212 -5.27 28.70 -8.57
N VAL A 213 -4.62 27.81 -9.33
CA VAL A 213 -3.20 27.48 -9.13
C VAL A 213 -2.32 28.39 -9.99
N LYS A 214 -1.39 29.10 -9.35
CA LYS A 214 -0.39 29.90 -10.04
C LYS A 214 0.87 29.05 -10.30
N PRO A 215 1.54 29.24 -11.45
CA PRO A 215 2.81 28.56 -11.73
C PRO A 215 3.83 28.82 -10.62
N ASN A 216 4.31 27.77 -9.99
CA ASN A 216 5.33 27.82 -8.96
C ASN A 216 6.05 26.46 -8.88
N THR A 217 7.33 26.49 -8.53
CA THR A 217 8.12 25.27 -8.26
C THR A 217 8.65 25.32 -6.84
N VAL A 218 8.32 24.31 -6.05
CA VAL A 218 8.80 24.15 -4.68
C VAL A 218 9.75 22.98 -4.63
N SER A 219 11.02 23.23 -4.35
CA SER A 219 12.09 22.21 -4.25
C SER A 219 12.24 21.64 -2.82
N THR A 220 11.62 22.26 -1.83
CA THR A 220 11.65 21.73 -0.46
C THR A 220 10.85 20.42 -0.37
N PRO A 221 11.46 19.32 0.12
CA PRO A 221 10.75 18.06 0.27
C PRO A 221 9.52 18.19 1.19
N VAL A 222 8.43 17.60 0.75
CA VAL A 222 7.16 17.56 1.51
C VAL A 222 6.69 16.11 1.67
N THR A 223 5.82 15.88 2.63
CA THR A 223 5.27 14.54 2.87
C THR A 223 3.88 14.40 2.23
N THR A 224 3.55 13.18 1.78
CA THR A 224 2.30 12.86 1.08
C THR A 224 1.04 13.11 1.91
N ASN A 225 1.14 13.06 3.22
CA ASN A 225 0.02 13.34 4.13
C ASN A 225 -0.50 14.79 4.05
N ARG A 226 0.25 15.69 3.37
CA ARG A 226 -0.20 17.06 3.07
C ARG A 226 -1.14 17.17 1.88
N ILE A 227 -1.27 16.11 1.07
CA ILE A 227 -2.11 16.13 -0.14
C ILE A 227 -3.59 16.29 0.23
N ALA A 228 -4.09 15.45 1.13
CA ALA A 228 -5.50 15.48 1.54
C ALA A 228 -5.94 16.83 2.13
N PRO A 229 -5.23 17.45 3.10
CA PRO A 229 -5.61 18.77 3.59
C PRO A 229 -5.45 19.87 2.53
N THR A 230 -4.55 19.70 1.55
CA THR A 230 -4.42 20.64 0.44
C THR A 230 -5.65 20.57 -0.49
N ILE A 231 -6.08 19.38 -0.87
CA ILE A 231 -7.30 19.20 -1.65
C ILE A 231 -8.51 19.76 -0.91
N ALA A 232 -8.66 19.41 0.38
CA ALA A 232 -9.76 19.92 1.22
C ALA A 232 -9.84 21.46 1.23
N ARG A 233 -8.68 22.13 1.29
CA ARG A 233 -8.61 23.59 1.20
C ARG A 233 -9.11 24.13 -0.14
N PHE A 234 -8.76 23.47 -1.26
CA PHE A 234 -9.22 23.88 -2.60
C PHE A 234 -10.74 23.75 -2.76
N ILE A 235 -11.29 22.63 -2.31
CA ILE A 235 -12.75 22.38 -2.40
C ILE A 235 -13.52 23.01 -1.24
N ARG A 236 -12.84 23.81 -0.40
CA ARG A 236 -13.41 24.58 0.73
C ARG A 236 -14.18 23.74 1.75
N ILE A 237 -13.69 22.55 2.01
CA ILE A 237 -14.20 21.71 3.10
C ILE A 237 -13.19 21.59 4.23
N ARG A 238 -13.63 21.10 5.37
CA ARG A 238 -12.75 20.78 6.49
C ARG A 238 -11.79 19.64 6.09
N ALA A 239 -10.52 19.76 6.47
CA ALA A 239 -9.57 18.67 6.33
C ALA A 239 -10.04 17.41 7.06
N PRO A 240 -9.74 16.21 6.57
CA PRO A 240 -10.06 14.96 7.26
C PRO A 240 -9.55 14.96 8.70
N ASN A 241 -10.31 14.38 9.63
CA ASN A 241 -9.99 14.40 11.07
C ASN A 241 -8.61 13.78 11.39
N ALA A 242 -8.14 12.85 10.57
CA ALA A 242 -6.82 12.24 10.71
C ALA A 242 -5.66 13.11 10.17
N CYS A 243 -5.94 14.28 9.56
CA CYS A 243 -4.90 15.17 9.05
C CYS A 243 -4.32 16.00 10.20
N VAL A 244 -3.11 15.66 10.61
CA VAL A 244 -2.35 16.38 11.65
C VAL A 244 -1.35 17.39 11.08
N VAL A 245 -1.25 17.51 9.76
CA VAL A 245 -0.29 18.39 9.08
C VAL A 245 -1.02 19.47 8.29
N PRO A 246 -0.43 20.67 8.16
CA PRO A 246 -1.02 21.75 7.39
C PRO A 246 -0.99 21.44 5.88
N PRO A 247 -1.90 22.05 5.10
CA PRO A 247 -1.87 21.95 3.63
C PRO A 247 -0.58 22.53 3.06
N LEU A 248 -0.30 22.20 1.79
CA LEU A 248 0.81 22.79 1.07
C LEU A 248 0.62 24.31 0.90
N PRO A 249 1.69 25.12 1.02
CA PRO A 249 1.63 26.56 0.83
C PRO A 249 1.57 26.87 -0.70
N LEU A 250 0.40 26.69 -1.29
CA LEU A 250 0.15 27.07 -2.67
C LEU A 250 -0.27 28.55 -2.66
N LYS A 251 0.53 29.38 -3.28
CA LYS A 251 0.26 30.81 -3.46
C LYS A 251 -0.35 31.09 -4.83
#